data_ec53d8d00480f005c19f8868371ed134
#
_entry.id   ec53d8d00480f005c19f8868371ed134
#
_cell.length_a   1.000
_cell.length_b   1.000
_cell.length_c   1.000
_cell.angle_alpha   90.00
_cell.angle_beta   90.00
_cell.angle_gamma   90.00
#
_symmetry.space_group_name_H-M   'P 1'
#
loop_
_entity.id
_entity.type
_entity.pdbx_description
1 polymer ?
#
loop_
_entity_poly.entity_id
_entity_poly.type
_entity_poly.pdbx_seq_one_letter_code
_entity_poly.pdbx_strand_id
1 'polypeptide(L)'
;VNSNDCKKTIPLIDSSGKKVMPHMMITNMSELRAIVSHCQDYTTLMRYMDLHEIGKFVKFAHKKRMINSEPLTMTEYFTSVKDVSMIKLKTYYLEILQQLTEVQVTEMKEYFEENEEFYIGYDNVEENSQTNQTNKNAGMFITTKDAYTLTDGPTIFITKSPTTIGKFCVQQSNIPASTLDGLMETITFNTKIGKKVEKLEKSIEDKMTRNETNKDDGKSEKGSKQKESNEVKQLERELEALTSLLKTVKLDSKFMPNTLHHLNKWIVSETLRKSIDKSPSQPFKATIEESHVKSIMELANVEPLWKLLLIMGIGMFSKDVAPEYLEIMKTLAEKQHLYLIIASDDYIYGTNYQFCHGYVSKDLSNMTQEKLIQALGRVGRNNIQQNYSIRFRCPLYKKLFVKEEDKIEAVNMNRLFVSM
;
A
#
# COMPACT_ATOMS: atom_id res chain seq x y z
N VAL A 1 28.84 -5.82 9.33
CA VAL A 1 27.47 -5.32 9.18
C VAL A 1 26.66 -6.23 10.00
N ASN A 2 26.00 -5.72 11.01
CA ASN A 2 24.76 -6.34 11.35
C ASN A 2 23.95 -6.25 10.06
N SER A 3 24.12 -7.23 9.20
CA SER A 3 23.65 -7.25 7.81
C SER A 3 22.13 -7.09 7.71
N ASN A 4 21.44 -7.27 8.83
CA ASN A 4 20.01 -7.11 8.96
C ASN A 4 19.57 -5.64 8.94
N ASP A 5 20.35 -4.68 9.45
CA ASP A 5 19.91 -3.29 9.49
C ASP A 5 20.07 -2.58 8.15
N CYS A 6 21.16 -2.86 7.41
CA CYS A 6 21.35 -2.29 6.08
C CYS A 6 20.49 -2.95 4.99
N LYS A 7 20.02 -4.19 5.21
CA LYS A 7 19.09 -4.89 4.30
C LYS A 7 17.65 -4.37 4.40
N LYS A 8 17.34 -3.54 5.38
CA LYS A 8 16.00 -3.02 5.65
C LYS A 8 15.77 -1.60 5.12
N THR A 9 16.62 -1.11 4.24
CA THR A 9 16.36 0.18 3.58
C THR A 9 15.21 0.02 2.59
N ILE A 10 14.30 1.00 2.62
CA ILE A 10 13.12 1.05 1.77
C ILE A 10 13.30 2.24 0.84
N PRO A 11 13.74 2.04 -0.41
CA PRO A 11 13.92 3.13 -1.34
C PRO A 11 12.61 3.85 -1.60
N LEU A 12 12.66 5.17 -1.57
CA LEU A 12 11.60 6.03 -2.05
C LEU A 12 11.76 6.23 -3.55
N ILE A 13 10.68 6.13 -4.28
CA ILE A 13 10.67 6.23 -5.74
C ILE A 13 9.62 7.28 -6.12
N ASP A 14 10.00 8.23 -6.96
CA ASP A 14 9.10 9.27 -7.44
C ASP A 14 8.19 8.81 -8.59
N SER A 15 7.37 9.72 -9.10
CA SER A 15 6.44 9.44 -10.21
C SER A 15 7.13 9.12 -11.54
N SER A 16 8.40 9.48 -11.69
CA SER A 16 9.21 9.16 -12.87
C SER A 16 9.93 7.80 -12.76
N GLY A 17 9.85 7.15 -11.58
CA GLY A 17 10.54 5.91 -11.28
C GLY A 17 11.96 6.10 -10.76
N LYS A 18 12.37 7.33 -10.44
CA LYS A 18 13.69 7.66 -9.88
C LYS A 18 13.70 7.46 -8.37
N LYS A 19 14.81 6.95 -7.83
CA LYS A 19 15.02 6.90 -6.39
C LYS A 19 15.22 8.32 -5.85
N VAL A 20 14.58 8.62 -4.73
CA VAL A 20 14.65 9.94 -4.09
C VAL A 20 15.60 9.90 -2.91
N MET A 21 16.52 10.85 -2.88
CA MET A 21 17.47 11.05 -1.80
C MET A 21 17.46 12.52 -1.35
N PRO A 22 17.78 12.82 -0.07
CA PRO A 22 17.76 14.20 0.44
C PRO A 22 18.60 15.17 -0.39
N HIS A 23 19.81 14.76 -0.80
CA HIS A 23 20.72 15.61 -1.58
C HIS A 23 20.15 16.03 -2.95
N MET A 24 19.25 15.27 -3.52
CA MET A 24 18.59 15.60 -4.80
C MET A 24 17.55 16.73 -4.68
N MET A 25 17.18 17.09 -3.45
CA MET A 25 16.20 18.14 -3.17
C MET A 25 16.85 19.46 -2.78
N ILE A 26 18.17 19.47 -2.61
CA ILE A 26 18.92 20.64 -2.20
C ILE A 26 19.18 21.52 -3.42
N THR A 27 18.55 22.69 -3.47
CA THR A 27 18.73 23.67 -4.54
C THR A 27 19.45 24.94 -4.07
N ASN A 28 19.55 25.12 -2.76
CA ASN A 28 20.20 26.27 -2.12
C ASN A 28 20.67 25.94 -0.70
N MET A 29 21.46 26.83 -0.10
CA MET A 29 22.01 26.64 1.25
C MET A 29 20.95 26.62 2.35
N SER A 30 19.81 27.28 2.17
CA SER A 30 18.72 27.27 3.15
C SER A 30 18.09 25.87 3.23
N GLU A 31 17.81 25.28 2.08
CA GLU A 31 17.30 23.90 2.00
C GLU A 31 18.31 22.88 2.52
N LEU A 32 19.60 23.06 2.20
CA LEU A 32 20.67 22.22 2.75
C LEU A 32 20.63 22.21 4.28
N ARG A 33 20.62 23.39 4.90
CA ARG A 33 20.58 23.52 6.36
C ARG A 33 19.33 22.93 6.97
N ALA A 34 18.17 23.20 6.37
CA ALA A 34 16.88 22.66 6.82
C ALA A 34 16.85 21.13 6.77
N ILE A 35 17.30 20.53 5.66
CA ILE A 35 17.35 19.08 5.47
C ILE A 35 18.34 18.43 6.44
N VAL A 36 19.53 19.00 6.59
CA VAL A 36 20.56 18.47 7.50
C VAL A 36 20.07 18.51 8.94
N SER A 37 19.55 19.66 9.40
CA SER A 37 19.00 19.81 10.76
C SER A 37 17.90 18.80 11.02
N HIS A 38 16.92 18.70 10.12
CA HIS A 38 15.83 17.75 10.27
C HIS A 38 16.30 16.29 10.28
N CYS A 39 17.23 15.93 9.39
CA CYS A 39 17.78 14.59 9.35
C CYS A 39 18.65 14.24 10.57
N GLN A 40 19.24 15.21 11.26
CA GLN A 40 19.95 14.96 12.51
C GLN A 40 19.01 14.49 13.61
N ASP A 41 17.83 15.10 13.72
CA ASP A 41 16.87 14.80 14.79
C ASP A 41 16.11 13.48 14.56
N TYR A 42 15.86 13.12 13.30
CA TYR A 42 15.02 11.94 12.96
C TYR A 42 15.85 10.74 12.49
N THR A 43 16.18 9.83 13.40
CA THR A 43 16.89 8.57 13.08
C THR A 43 16.08 7.65 12.18
N THR A 44 14.76 7.70 12.25
CA THR A 44 13.86 6.86 11.44
C THR A 44 13.97 7.12 9.94
N LEU A 45 14.42 8.31 9.54
CA LEU A 45 14.58 8.67 8.12
C LEU A 45 15.66 7.87 7.41
N MET A 46 16.67 7.36 8.15
CA MET A 46 17.71 6.51 7.56
C MET A 46 17.16 5.25 6.91
N ARG A 47 15.99 4.79 7.33
CA ARG A 47 15.32 3.65 6.73
C ARG A 47 14.98 3.86 5.25
N TYR A 48 14.82 5.11 4.85
CA TYR A 48 14.46 5.50 3.48
C TYR A 48 15.66 5.93 2.64
N MET A 49 16.86 5.87 3.18
CA MET A 49 18.08 6.23 2.48
C MET A 49 18.75 4.98 1.90
N ASP A 50 18.94 4.98 0.60
CA ASP A 50 19.57 3.86 -0.11
C ASP A 50 21.08 3.97 -0.01
N LEU A 51 21.73 2.93 0.54
CA LEU A 51 23.19 2.87 0.71
C LEU A 51 23.95 3.02 -0.61
N HIS A 52 23.41 2.46 -1.69
CA HIS A 52 24.04 2.54 -3.01
C HIS A 52 24.02 3.97 -3.56
N GLU A 53 22.91 4.69 -3.38
CA GLU A 53 22.78 6.08 -3.79
C GLU A 53 23.66 7.00 -2.94
N ILE A 54 23.78 6.75 -1.64
CA ILE A 54 24.77 7.45 -0.79
C ILE A 54 26.18 7.24 -1.35
N GLY A 55 26.55 6.00 -1.68
CA GLY A 55 27.86 5.67 -2.26
C GLY A 55 28.12 6.37 -3.59
N LYS A 56 27.11 6.48 -4.46
CA LYS A 56 27.23 7.24 -5.71
C LYS A 56 27.44 8.72 -5.44
N PHE A 57 26.67 9.31 -4.55
CA PHE A 57 26.79 10.72 -4.18
C PHE A 57 28.17 11.02 -3.61
N VAL A 58 28.68 10.21 -2.69
CA VAL A 58 30.01 10.37 -2.11
C VAL A 58 31.10 10.31 -3.18
N LYS A 59 31.05 9.32 -4.07
CA LYS A 59 32.02 9.23 -5.21
C LYS A 59 31.95 10.46 -6.11
N PHE A 60 30.76 10.97 -6.38
CA PHE A 60 30.57 12.20 -7.14
C PHE A 60 31.21 13.40 -6.43
N ALA A 61 30.93 13.60 -5.14
CA ALA A 61 31.44 14.70 -4.35
C ALA A 61 32.96 14.67 -4.28
N HIS A 62 33.59 13.51 -4.12
CA HIS A 62 35.06 13.35 -4.17
C HIS A 62 35.61 13.66 -5.57
N LYS A 63 35.01 13.13 -6.64
CA LYS A 63 35.45 13.37 -8.02
C LYS A 63 35.46 14.85 -8.38
N LYS A 64 34.46 15.59 -7.91
CA LYS A 64 34.30 17.03 -8.12
C LYS A 64 35.08 17.88 -7.12
N ARG A 65 35.85 17.29 -6.21
CA ARG A 65 36.57 17.97 -5.13
C ARG A 65 35.69 18.89 -4.27
N MET A 66 34.43 18.48 -4.11
CA MET A 66 33.45 19.19 -3.29
C MET A 66 33.66 18.96 -1.81
N ILE A 67 34.45 17.96 -1.47
CA ILE A 67 34.75 17.55 -0.11
C ILE A 67 36.24 17.69 0.07
N ASN A 68 36.65 18.38 1.12
CA ASN A 68 38.01 18.38 1.58
C ASN A 68 38.41 16.98 2.05
N SER A 69 39.68 16.73 2.36
CA SER A 69 40.21 15.42 2.73
C SER A 69 39.46 14.68 3.84
N GLU A 70 38.54 15.33 4.52
CA GLU A 70 37.66 14.75 5.54
C GLU A 70 36.21 15.23 5.33
N PRO A 71 35.19 14.34 5.40
CA PRO A 71 35.31 12.93 5.75
C PRO A 71 35.90 12.09 4.63
N LEU A 72 36.64 11.07 5.05
CA LEU A 72 37.28 10.06 4.19
C LEU A 72 36.27 9.41 3.22
N THR A 73 36.76 8.76 2.18
CA THR A 73 35.93 7.90 1.33
C THR A 73 35.19 6.88 2.17
N MET A 74 34.11 6.35 1.66
CA MET A 74 33.29 5.39 2.41
C MET A 74 34.08 4.15 2.87
N THR A 75 35.08 3.74 2.09
CA THR A 75 36.00 2.63 2.41
C THR A 75 37.03 2.96 3.47
N GLU A 76 37.41 4.22 3.60
CA GLU A 76 38.34 4.71 4.62
C GLU A 76 37.59 5.03 5.93
N TYR A 77 36.43 5.62 5.85
CA TYR A 77 35.60 5.93 7.01
C TYR A 77 35.09 4.65 7.73
N PHE A 78 34.68 3.63 6.97
CA PHE A 78 34.28 2.35 7.50
C PHE A 78 35.40 1.31 7.32
N THR A 79 36.27 1.22 8.30
CA THR A 79 37.42 0.30 8.28
C THR A 79 37.03 -1.18 8.31
N SER A 80 35.85 -1.49 8.80
CA SER A 80 35.28 -2.84 8.84
C SER A 80 33.81 -2.84 8.46
N VAL A 81 33.38 -3.90 7.78
CA VAL A 81 31.96 -4.14 7.50
C VAL A 81 31.12 -4.24 8.77
N LYS A 82 31.72 -4.59 9.90
CA LYS A 82 31.05 -4.61 11.22
C LYS A 82 30.77 -3.23 11.78
N ASP A 83 31.50 -2.21 11.35
CA ASP A 83 31.34 -0.83 11.81
C ASP A 83 30.22 -0.08 11.09
N VAL A 84 29.74 -0.60 9.97
CA VAL A 84 28.63 0.00 9.21
C VAL A 84 27.32 -0.23 9.97
N SER A 85 26.87 0.80 10.68
CA SER A 85 25.52 0.86 11.25
C SER A 85 24.72 1.98 10.58
N MET A 86 23.40 1.92 10.66
CA MET A 86 22.54 2.98 10.08
C MET A 86 22.84 4.35 10.70
N ILE A 87 23.18 4.39 11.98
CA ILE A 87 23.53 5.64 12.67
C ILE A 87 24.85 6.20 12.13
N LYS A 88 25.90 5.39 12.06
CA LYS A 88 27.21 5.83 11.51
C LYS A 88 27.11 6.24 10.05
N LEU A 89 26.31 5.51 9.25
CA LEU A 89 26.06 5.86 7.86
C LEU A 89 25.34 7.20 7.72
N LYS A 90 24.35 7.45 8.56
CA LYS A 90 23.67 8.75 8.65
C LYS A 90 24.65 9.86 9.00
N THR A 91 25.43 9.69 10.06
CA THR A 91 26.42 10.68 10.50
C THR A 91 27.39 11.01 9.37
N TYR A 92 27.97 10.00 8.76
CA TYR A 92 28.86 10.17 7.61
C TYR A 92 28.22 10.95 6.45
N TYR A 93 26.99 10.58 6.07
CA TYR A 93 26.27 11.26 4.99
C TYR A 93 25.96 12.72 5.32
N LEU A 94 25.57 13.02 6.56
CA LEU A 94 25.28 14.38 6.99
C LEU A 94 26.55 15.23 7.11
N GLU A 95 27.67 14.67 7.57
CA GLU A 95 28.96 15.33 7.61
C GLU A 95 29.43 15.77 6.22
N ILE A 96 29.20 14.91 5.21
CA ILE A 96 29.47 15.27 3.81
C ILE A 96 28.58 16.42 3.34
N LEU A 97 27.27 16.34 3.62
CA LEU A 97 26.35 17.41 3.21
C LEU A 97 26.72 18.76 3.87
N GLN A 98 27.13 18.76 5.13
CA GLN A 98 27.50 19.98 5.88
C GLN A 98 28.75 20.70 5.32
N GLN A 99 29.60 19.98 4.60
CA GLN A 99 30.79 20.55 4.00
C GLN A 99 30.52 21.28 2.67
N LEU A 100 29.34 21.11 2.08
CA LEU A 100 29.01 21.72 0.79
C LEU A 100 28.89 23.24 0.92
N THR A 101 29.55 23.94 0.02
CA THR A 101 29.46 25.39 -0.15
C THR A 101 28.36 25.76 -1.15
N GLU A 102 28.02 27.05 -1.23
CA GLU A 102 26.96 27.52 -2.15
C GLU A 102 27.29 27.20 -3.62
N VAL A 103 28.52 27.33 -4.03
CA VAL A 103 28.98 26.98 -5.38
C VAL A 103 28.79 25.49 -5.64
N GLN A 104 29.17 24.66 -4.69
CA GLN A 104 29.05 23.20 -4.81
C GLN A 104 27.61 22.73 -4.82
N VAL A 105 26.72 23.40 -4.09
CA VAL A 105 25.26 23.12 -4.15
C VAL A 105 24.71 23.42 -5.54
N THR A 106 25.15 24.53 -6.15
CA THR A 106 24.75 24.87 -7.54
C THR A 106 25.27 23.85 -8.54
N GLU A 107 26.56 23.50 -8.48
CA GLU A 107 27.16 22.48 -9.34
C GLU A 107 26.48 21.08 -9.18
N MET A 108 26.10 20.75 -7.96
CA MET A 108 25.41 19.50 -7.66
C MET A 108 24.03 19.48 -8.32
N LYS A 109 23.30 20.59 -8.22
CA LYS A 109 21.98 20.72 -8.87
C LYS A 109 22.09 20.57 -10.38
N GLU A 110 22.99 21.30 -11.02
CA GLU A 110 23.25 21.22 -12.47
C GLU A 110 23.61 19.80 -12.88
N TYR A 111 24.48 19.14 -12.12
CA TYR A 111 24.85 17.75 -12.39
C TYR A 111 23.66 16.79 -12.36
N PHE A 112 22.74 16.91 -11.38
CA PHE A 112 21.58 16.04 -11.30
C PHE A 112 20.51 16.39 -12.35
N GLU A 113 20.45 17.63 -12.82
CA GLU A 113 19.58 18.04 -13.92
C GLU A 113 20.10 17.54 -15.28
N GLU A 114 21.41 17.58 -15.53
CA GLU A 114 22.02 17.16 -16.79
C GLU A 114 22.16 15.65 -16.94
N ASN A 115 22.36 14.91 -15.85
CA ASN A 115 22.59 13.48 -15.88
C ASN A 115 21.32 12.68 -15.53
N GLU A 116 20.25 12.93 -16.24
CA GLU A 116 19.02 12.10 -16.13
C GLU A 116 19.31 10.61 -16.35
N GLU A 117 20.33 10.26 -17.17
CA GLU A 117 20.76 8.88 -17.41
C GLU A 117 21.34 8.17 -16.18
N PHE A 118 21.90 8.89 -15.20
CA PHE A 118 22.36 8.28 -13.95
C PHE A 118 21.25 7.66 -13.10
N TYR A 119 20.03 7.99 -13.42
CA TYR A 119 18.82 7.43 -12.83
C TYR A 119 18.16 6.38 -13.70
N ILE A 120 18.97 5.65 -14.49
CA ILE A 120 18.49 4.49 -15.26
C ILE A 120 18.04 3.41 -14.27
N GLY A 121 16.89 3.64 -13.77
CA GLY A 121 16.09 2.53 -13.43
C GLY A 121 14.84 2.55 -14.27
N TYR A 122 14.85 2.26 -15.51
CA TYR A 122 13.67 2.09 -16.38
C TYR A 122 13.51 3.20 -17.42
N ASP A 123 13.86 2.83 -18.64
CA ASP A 123 13.73 3.64 -19.86
C ASP A 123 12.39 4.34 -20.00
N ASN A 124 12.44 5.53 -20.55
CA ASN A 124 11.30 6.27 -21.04
C ASN A 124 10.45 5.39 -21.96
N VAL A 125 9.40 4.80 -21.43
CA VAL A 125 8.34 4.24 -22.27
C VAL A 125 7.57 5.45 -22.75
N GLU A 126 7.71 5.74 -24.06
CA GLU A 126 6.82 6.66 -24.72
C GLU A 126 5.38 6.32 -24.33
N GLU A 127 4.73 7.28 -23.72
CA GLU A 127 3.33 7.21 -23.35
C GLU A 127 2.52 6.98 -24.62
N ASN A 128 2.11 5.75 -24.87
CA ASN A 128 1.15 5.46 -25.92
C ASN A 128 -0.14 6.24 -25.62
N SER A 129 -0.36 7.29 -26.37
CA SER A 129 -1.25 8.41 -26.10
C SER A 129 -2.76 8.08 -26.04
N GLN A 130 -3.17 6.86 -26.35
CA GLN A 130 -4.60 6.51 -26.39
C GLN A 130 -5.18 5.92 -25.09
N THR A 131 -4.35 5.34 -24.20
CA THR A 131 -4.80 4.85 -22.88
C THR A 131 -4.67 5.89 -21.77
N ASN A 132 -4.10 7.05 -22.07
CA ASN A 132 -3.62 8.00 -21.07
C ASN A 132 -4.69 8.94 -20.50
N GLN A 133 -5.83 9.17 -21.18
CA GLN A 133 -6.80 10.15 -20.69
C GLN A 133 -7.60 9.65 -19.48
N THR A 134 -7.97 8.39 -19.43
CA THR A 134 -8.67 7.79 -18.29
C THR A 134 -7.75 7.59 -17.08
N ASN A 135 -6.46 7.33 -17.33
CA ASN A 135 -5.47 7.07 -16.29
C ASN A 135 -5.00 8.34 -15.56
N LYS A 136 -4.98 9.49 -16.22
CA LYS A 136 -4.59 10.77 -15.59
C LYS A 136 -5.53 11.19 -14.46
N ASN A 137 -6.79 10.78 -14.53
CA ASN A 137 -7.80 11.13 -13.53
C ASN A 137 -7.79 10.19 -12.31
N ALA A 138 -7.32 8.95 -12.46
CA ALA A 138 -7.33 7.98 -11.36
C ALA A 138 -6.16 8.16 -10.36
N GLY A 139 -5.13 8.94 -10.70
CA GLY A 139 -3.94 9.12 -9.84
C GLY A 139 -3.18 7.82 -9.60
N MET A 140 -3.57 6.72 -10.24
CA MET A 140 -2.97 5.42 -10.13
C MET A 140 -2.28 5.08 -11.43
N PHE A 141 -0.98 5.16 -11.40
CA PHE A 141 -0.17 4.43 -12.32
C PHE A 141 0.44 3.24 -11.57
N ILE A 142 -0.24 2.09 -11.56
CA ILE A 142 0.54 0.89 -11.69
C ILE A 142 0.98 0.93 -13.15
N THR A 143 1.99 1.75 -13.41
CA THR A 143 2.63 1.70 -14.70
C THR A 143 3.13 0.28 -14.88
N THR A 144 3.27 -0.11 -16.11
CA THR A 144 3.92 -1.35 -16.54
C THR A 144 5.22 -1.64 -15.80
N LYS A 145 5.94 -0.60 -15.41
CA LYS A 145 7.18 -0.64 -14.64
C LYS A 145 7.02 -1.12 -13.20
N ASP A 146 5.87 -0.85 -12.59
CA ASP A 146 5.63 -1.11 -11.17
C ASP A 146 4.77 -2.35 -10.93
N ALA A 147 4.11 -2.88 -11.96
CA ALA A 147 3.21 -4.03 -11.81
C ALA A 147 3.93 -5.28 -11.26
N TYR A 148 5.24 -5.41 -11.50
CA TYR A 148 6.03 -6.52 -10.96
C TYR A 148 6.09 -6.51 -9.42
N THR A 149 5.84 -5.38 -8.75
CA THR A 149 5.84 -5.33 -7.28
C THR A 149 4.78 -6.25 -6.68
N LEU A 150 3.69 -6.51 -7.41
CA LEU A 150 2.65 -7.45 -6.98
C LEU A 150 3.13 -8.92 -7.00
N THR A 151 4.22 -9.20 -7.71
CA THR A 151 4.86 -10.53 -7.70
C THR A 151 5.84 -10.71 -6.54
N ASP A 152 6.29 -9.60 -5.94
CA ASP A 152 7.27 -9.62 -4.85
C ASP A 152 6.61 -9.80 -3.48
N GLY A 153 5.35 -9.39 -3.32
CA GLY A 153 4.63 -9.55 -2.06
C GLY A 153 3.46 -8.58 -1.88
N PRO A 154 2.83 -8.61 -0.70
CA PRO A 154 1.69 -7.77 -0.40
C PRO A 154 2.01 -6.28 -0.58
N THR A 155 1.13 -5.59 -1.27
CA THR A 155 1.27 -4.17 -1.61
C THR A 155 0.14 -3.35 -1.00
N ILE A 156 0.44 -2.16 -0.46
CA ILE A 156 -0.57 -1.19 -0.03
C ILE A 156 -0.62 -0.01 -0.99
N PHE A 157 -1.81 0.41 -1.36
CA PHE A 157 -2.08 1.63 -2.12
C PHE A 157 -2.89 2.61 -1.27
N ILE A 158 -2.32 3.75 -0.93
CA ILE A 158 -2.93 4.76 -0.06
C ILE A 158 -3.51 5.89 -0.91
N THR A 159 -4.81 6.20 -0.72
CA THR A 159 -5.55 7.16 -1.53
C THR A 159 -6.74 7.74 -0.74
N LYS A 160 -7.25 8.91 -1.15
CA LYS A 160 -8.52 9.44 -0.65
C LYS A 160 -9.73 8.82 -1.35
N SER A 161 -9.53 8.25 -2.54
CA SER A 161 -10.60 7.73 -3.39
C SER A 161 -10.45 6.23 -3.70
N PRO A 162 -10.60 5.33 -2.71
CA PRO A 162 -10.41 3.88 -2.89
C PRO A 162 -11.30 3.30 -4.01
N THR A 163 -12.51 3.77 -4.13
CA THR A 163 -13.47 3.31 -5.17
C THR A 163 -12.95 3.56 -6.58
N THR A 164 -12.35 4.72 -6.83
CA THR A 164 -11.76 5.06 -8.14
C THR A 164 -10.62 4.11 -8.49
N ILE A 165 -9.76 3.82 -7.51
CA ILE A 165 -8.65 2.89 -7.67
C ILE A 165 -9.15 1.47 -7.91
N GLY A 166 -10.17 1.02 -7.17
CA GLY A 166 -10.78 -0.30 -7.37
C GLY A 166 -11.37 -0.47 -8.77
N LYS A 167 -12.12 0.51 -9.26
CA LYS A 167 -12.63 0.51 -10.65
C LYS A 167 -11.50 0.43 -11.67
N PHE A 168 -10.43 1.18 -11.46
CA PHE A 168 -9.25 1.12 -12.29
C PHE A 168 -8.62 -0.29 -12.30
N CYS A 169 -8.49 -0.95 -11.14
CA CYS A 169 -7.95 -2.31 -11.06
C CYS A 169 -8.78 -3.31 -11.89
N VAL A 170 -10.11 -3.22 -11.85
CA VAL A 170 -10.98 -4.07 -12.67
C VAL A 170 -10.80 -3.78 -14.16
N GLN A 171 -10.72 -2.51 -14.56
CA GLN A 171 -10.49 -2.14 -15.96
C GLN A 171 -9.14 -2.70 -16.47
N GLN A 172 -8.12 -2.71 -15.61
CA GLN A 172 -6.79 -3.19 -15.98
C GLN A 172 -6.66 -4.72 -15.98
N SER A 173 -7.59 -5.43 -15.34
CA SER A 173 -7.55 -6.91 -15.24
C SER A 173 -7.67 -7.63 -16.57
N ASN A 174 -8.09 -6.94 -17.62
CA ASN A 174 -8.30 -7.52 -18.97
C ASN A 174 -9.31 -8.67 -19.01
N ILE A 175 -10.24 -8.72 -18.08
CA ILE A 175 -11.35 -9.65 -18.16
C ILE A 175 -12.18 -9.27 -19.38
N PRO A 176 -12.46 -10.20 -20.31
CA PRO A 176 -13.34 -9.93 -21.44
C PRO A 176 -14.70 -9.42 -20.95
N ALA A 177 -15.30 -8.45 -21.65
CA ALA A 177 -16.54 -7.81 -21.22
C ALA A 177 -17.66 -8.84 -20.94
N SER A 178 -17.84 -9.83 -21.84
CA SER A 178 -18.84 -10.89 -21.64
C SER A 178 -18.61 -11.74 -20.37
N THR A 179 -17.35 -12.00 -20.04
CA THR A 179 -16.99 -12.74 -18.82
C THR A 179 -17.20 -11.87 -17.59
N LEU A 180 -16.84 -10.59 -17.66
CA LEU A 180 -17.03 -9.62 -16.58
C LEU A 180 -18.52 -9.44 -16.27
N ASP A 181 -19.34 -9.26 -17.32
CA ASP A 181 -20.79 -9.09 -17.18
C ASP A 181 -21.42 -10.33 -16.52
N GLY A 182 -21.07 -11.53 -16.96
CA GLY A 182 -21.57 -12.78 -16.35
C GLY A 182 -21.14 -12.96 -14.90
N LEU A 183 -19.90 -12.56 -14.55
CA LEU A 183 -19.42 -12.54 -13.16
C LEU A 183 -20.21 -11.53 -12.32
N MET A 184 -20.39 -10.31 -12.82
CA MET A 184 -21.12 -9.25 -12.13
C MET A 184 -22.61 -9.58 -11.96
N GLU A 185 -23.25 -10.20 -12.94
CA GLU A 185 -24.61 -10.71 -12.81
C GLU A 185 -24.72 -11.78 -11.71
N THR A 186 -23.80 -12.74 -11.69
CA THR A 186 -23.76 -13.79 -10.67
C THR A 186 -23.53 -13.21 -9.27
N ILE A 187 -22.59 -12.28 -9.11
CA ILE A 187 -22.32 -11.61 -7.83
C ILE A 187 -23.54 -10.79 -7.39
N THR A 188 -24.18 -10.08 -8.33
CA THR A 188 -25.38 -9.28 -8.05
C THR A 188 -26.55 -10.17 -7.61
N PHE A 189 -26.72 -11.31 -8.28
CA PHE A 189 -27.73 -12.31 -7.88
C PHE A 189 -27.45 -12.80 -6.46
N ASN A 190 -26.24 -13.23 -6.16
CA ASN A 190 -25.84 -13.68 -4.84
C ASN A 190 -26.05 -12.59 -3.77
N THR A 191 -25.76 -11.33 -4.10
CA THR A 191 -26.01 -10.20 -3.18
C THR A 191 -27.51 -10.01 -2.89
N LYS A 192 -28.38 -10.23 -3.87
CA LYS A 192 -29.84 -10.20 -3.65
C LYS A 192 -30.31 -11.34 -2.75
N ILE A 193 -29.75 -12.54 -2.94
CA ILE A 193 -30.03 -13.69 -2.07
C ILE A 193 -29.52 -13.42 -0.65
N GLY A 194 -28.26 -12.95 -0.49
CA GLY A 194 -27.72 -12.63 0.81
C GLY A 194 -28.56 -11.62 1.60
N LYS A 195 -29.11 -10.60 0.95
CA LYS A 195 -30.04 -9.66 1.60
C LYS A 195 -31.33 -10.31 2.10
N LYS A 196 -31.81 -11.37 1.44
CA LYS A 196 -32.99 -12.14 1.90
C LYS A 196 -32.59 -13.04 3.08
N VAL A 197 -31.43 -13.68 3.00
CA VAL A 197 -30.88 -14.51 4.07
C VAL A 197 -30.70 -13.66 5.34
N GLU A 198 -30.07 -12.50 5.29
CA GLU A 198 -29.89 -11.60 6.44
C GLU A 198 -31.23 -11.20 7.09
N LYS A 199 -32.25 -10.93 6.27
CA LYS A 199 -33.58 -10.60 6.79
C LYS A 199 -34.23 -11.77 7.50
N LEU A 200 -34.08 -13.00 6.99
CA LEU A 200 -34.60 -14.20 7.63
C LEU A 200 -33.85 -14.52 8.93
N GLU A 201 -32.54 -14.41 8.92
CA GLU A 201 -31.69 -14.59 10.12
C GLU A 201 -32.12 -13.63 11.25
N LYS A 202 -32.28 -12.34 10.96
CA LYS A 202 -32.83 -11.37 11.91
C LYS A 202 -34.25 -11.74 12.41
N SER A 203 -35.10 -12.22 11.51
CA SER A 203 -36.44 -12.65 11.89
C SER A 203 -36.43 -13.88 12.79
N ILE A 204 -35.51 -14.80 12.58
CA ILE A 204 -35.31 -15.98 13.42
C ILE A 204 -34.78 -15.56 14.80
N GLU A 205 -33.76 -14.68 14.83
CA GLU A 205 -33.16 -14.17 16.06
C GLU A 205 -34.16 -13.41 16.91
N ASP A 206 -34.98 -12.52 16.30
CA ASP A 206 -36.05 -11.79 16.99
C ASP A 206 -37.10 -12.72 17.59
N LYS A 207 -37.43 -13.80 16.88
CA LYS A 207 -38.41 -14.80 17.39
C LYS A 207 -37.79 -15.65 18.51
N MET A 208 -36.50 -16.02 18.41
CA MET A 208 -35.82 -16.75 19.45
C MET A 208 -35.70 -15.92 20.73
N THR A 209 -35.32 -14.66 20.63
CA THR A 209 -35.19 -13.73 21.75
C THR A 209 -36.56 -13.52 22.45
N ARG A 210 -37.63 -13.34 21.70
CA ARG A 210 -38.99 -13.23 22.26
C ARG A 210 -39.42 -14.50 22.98
N ASN A 211 -39.02 -15.67 22.48
CA ASN A 211 -39.33 -16.95 23.11
C ASN A 211 -38.54 -17.15 24.44
N GLU A 212 -37.35 -16.58 24.56
CA GLU A 212 -36.55 -16.60 25.80
C GLU A 212 -37.13 -15.67 26.85
N THR A 213 -37.53 -14.46 26.49
CA THR A 213 -38.15 -13.50 27.43
C THR A 213 -39.51 -13.97 27.91
N ASN A 214 -40.32 -14.64 27.09
CA ASN A 214 -41.58 -15.21 27.48
C ASN A 214 -41.45 -16.46 28.39
N LYS A 215 -40.29 -17.07 28.53
CA LYS A 215 -40.02 -18.16 29.46
C LYS A 215 -39.84 -17.66 30.92
N ASP A 216 -39.35 -16.47 31.10
CA ASP A 216 -39.12 -15.88 32.46
C ASP A 216 -40.43 -15.39 33.10
N ASP A 217 -41.46 -15.01 32.28
CA ASP A 217 -42.71 -14.47 32.80
C ASP A 217 -43.79 -15.53 33.17
N GLY A 218 -43.48 -16.81 33.08
CA GLY A 218 -44.31 -17.91 33.66
C GLY A 218 -45.72 -18.11 33.10
N LYS A 219 -46.14 -17.41 32.05
CA LYS A 219 -47.49 -17.49 31.44
C LYS A 219 -47.45 -17.79 29.94
N SER A 220 -47.19 -19.04 29.57
CA SER A 220 -47.43 -19.42 28.18
C SER A 220 -48.13 -20.77 28.07
N GLU A 221 -49.32 -20.77 27.46
CA GLU A 221 -50.08 -21.97 27.13
C GLU A 221 -49.26 -22.90 26.20
N LYS A 222 -49.30 -24.22 26.47
CA LYS A 222 -48.53 -25.23 25.71
C LYS A 222 -48.77 -25.19 24.17
N GLY A 223 -49.88 -24.65 23.73
CA GLY A 223 -50.26 -24.56 22.31
C GLY A 223 -49.51 -23.44 21.53
N SER A 224 -49.15 -22.34 22.19
CA SER A 224 -48.39 -21.23 21.55
C SER A 224 -46.94 -21.61 21.29
N LYS A 225 -46.31 -22.32 22.24
CA LYS A 225 -44.90 -22.78 22.11
C LYS A 225 -44.67 -23.73 20.95
N GLN A 226 -45.66 -24.56 20.63
CA GLN A 226 -45.54 -25.53 19.53
C GLN A 226 -45.74 -24.88 18.16
N LYS A 227 -46.59 -23.83 18.06
CA LYS A 227 -46.74 -23.02 16.85
C LYS A 227 -45.47 -22.18 16.56
N GLU A 228 -44.93 -21.48 17.54
CA GLU A 228 -43.73 -20.67 17.39
C GLU A 228 -42.49 -21.52 17.06
N SER A 229 -42.34 -22.70 17.65
CA SER A 229 -41.29 -23.65 17.27
C SER A 229 -41.41 -24.15 15.82
N ASN A 230 -42.62 -24.32 15.33
CA ASN A 230 -42.85 -24.72 13.95
C ASN A 230 -42.59 -23.58 12.95
N GLU A 231 -42.91 -22.34 13.32
CA GLU A 231 -42.57 -21.15 12.50
C GLU A 231 -41.05 -20.93 12.38
N VAL A 232 -40.31 -21.09 13.46
CA VAL A 232 -38.82 -21.00 13.42
C VAL A 232 -38.25 -22.08 12.50
N LYS A 233 -38.71 -23.33 12.64
CA LYS A 233 -38.31 -24.44 11.74
C LYS A 233 -38.67 -24.19 10.28
N GLN A 234 -39.76 -23.51 10.01
CA GLN A 234 -40.12 -23.14 8.63
C GLN A 234 -39.17 -22.07 8.07
N LEU A 235 -38.82 -21.05 8.87
CA LEU A 235 -37.86 -20.02 8.48
C LEU A 235 -36.47 -20.62 8.29
N GLU A 236 -36.04 -21.56 9.13
CA GLU A 236 -34.76 -22.27 8.96
C GLU A 236 -34.70 -23.05 7.64
N ARG A 237 -35.80 -23.75 7.27
CA ARG A 237 -35.88 -24.44 5.97
C ARG A 237 -35.83 -23.45 4.78
N GLU A 238 -36.48 -22.30 4.91
CA GLU A 238 -36.43 -21.26 3.89
C GLU A 238 -35.04 -20.67 3.77
N LEU A 239 -34.35 -20.49 4.89
CA LEU A 239 -32.97 -20.06 4.96
C LEU A 239 -32.02 -21.05 4.24
N GLU A 240 -32.14 -22.34 4.55
CA GLU A 240 -31.39 -23.41 3.87
C GLU A 240 -31.64 -23.42 2.36
N ALA A 241 -32.92 -23.30 1.95
CA ALA A 241 -33.31 -23.26 0.55
C ALA A 241 -32.69 -22.03 -0.17
N LEU A 242 -32.73 -20.85 0.44
CA LEU A 242 -32.11 -19.64 -0.12
C LEU A 242 -30.56 -19.74 -0.19
N THR A 243 -29.94 -20.27 0.84
CA THR A 243 -28.50 -20.47 0.87
C THR A 243 -28.03 -21.44 -0.22
N SER A 244 -28.86 -22.48 -0.51
CA SER A 244 -28.57 -23.42 -1.58
C SER A 244 -28.65 -22.82 -2.99
N LEU A 245 -29.33 -21.68 -3.17
CA LEU A 245 -29.40 -20.96 -4.45
C LEU A 245 -28.13 -20.12 -4.75
N LEU A 246 -27.26 -19.96 -3.81
CA LEU A 246 -26.02 -19.21 -4.03
C LEU A 246 -25.14 -19.88 -5.10
N LYS A 247 -24.81 -19.11 -6.11
CA LYS A 247 -23.98 -19.58 -7.23
C LYS A 247 -22.52 -19.45 -6.92
N THR A 248 -21.75 -20.48 -7.25
CA THR A 248 -20.29 -20.44 -7.12
C THR A 248 -19.69 -19.47 -8.15
N VAL A 249 -18.81 -18.60 -7.71
CA VAL A 249 -18.05 -17.70 -8.57
C VAL A 249 -16.63 -18.24 -8.69
N LYS A 250 -16.20 -18.52 -9.92
CA LYS A 250 -14.82 -18.93 -10.22
C LYS A 250 -14.19 -17.91 -11.14
N LEU A 251 -13.06 -17.36 -10.71
CA LEU A 251 -12.22 -16.48 -11.53
C LEU A 251 -11.01 -17.28 -12.03
N ASP A 252 -10.77 -17.21 -13.33
CA ASP A 252 -9.58 -17.83 -13.93
C ASP A 252 -8.33 -17.15 -13.37
N SER A 253 -7.36 -17.96 -12.96
CA SER A 253 -6.10 -17.48 -12.37
C SER A 253 -5.31 -16.53 -13.29
N LYS A 254 -5.53 -16.60 -14.61
CA LYS A 254 -4.90 -15.68 -15.57
C LYS A 254 -5.32 -14.22 -15.40
N PHE A 255 -6.46 -13.95 -14.76
CA PHE A 255 -6.94 -12.58 -14.50
C PHE A 255 -6.46 -12.02 -13.16
N MET A 256 -5.70 -12.80 -12.39
CA MET A 256 -5.11 -12.30 -11.15
C MET A 256 -4.06 -11.22 -11.43
N PRO A 257 -3.92 -10.19 -10.57
CA PRO A 257 -3.11 -9.00 -10.85
C PRO A 257 -1.62 -9.29 -11.05
N ASN A 258 -1.12 -10.39 -10.50
CA ASN A 258 0.30 -10.76 -10.56
C ASN A 258 0.65 -11.78 -11.65
N THR A 259 -0.29 -12.16 -12.51
CA THR A 259 -0.01 -13.14 -13.56
C THR A 259 0.79 -12.54 -14.71
N LEU A 260 1.59 -13.39 -15.38
CA LEU A 260 2.33 -12.96 -16.58
C LEU A 260 1.40 -12.44 -17.69
N HIS A 261 0.19 -12.98 -17.79
CA HIS A 261 -0.81 -12.50 -18.75
C HIS A 261 -1.21 -11.05 -18.46
N HIS A 262 -1.44 -10.73 -17.20
CA HIS A 262 -1.76 -9.38 -16.74
C HIS A 262 -0.56 -8.46 -16.90
N LEU A 263 0.62 -8.91 -16.48
CA LEU A 263 1.87 -8.13 -16.56
C LEU A 263 2.35 -7.92 -17.99
N ASN A 264 2.25 -8.93 -18.87
CA ASN A 264 2.70 -8.85 -20.26
C ASN A 264 2.00 -7.75 -21.07
N LYS A 265 0.77 -7.42 -20.75
CA LYS A 265 0.07 -6.27 -21.35
C LYS A 265 0.78 -4.95 -21.06
N TRP A 266 1.48 -4.89 -19.94
CA TRP A 266 2.09 -3.70 -19.40
C TRP A 266 3.61 -3.65 -19.64
N ILE A 267 4.24 -4.79 -19.93
CA ILE A 267 5.68 -4.87 -20.15
C ILE A 267 5.97 -4.57 -21.63
N VAL A 268 6.34 -3.31 -21.87
CA VAL A 268 6.70 -2.85 -23.21
C VAL A 268 8.18 -3.09 -23.52
N SER A 269 9.03 -3.25 -22.48
CA SER A 269 10.48 -3.41 -22.61
C SER A 269 10.91 -4.88 -22.46
N GLU A 270 11.67 -5.37 -23.46
CA GLU A 270 12.30 -6.72 -23.41
C GLU A 270 13.25 -6.88 -22.21
N THR A 271 13.89 -5.81 -21.78
CA THR A 271 14.82 -5.82 -20.65
C THR A 271 14.08 -6.10 -19.32
N LEU A 272 12.91 -5.48 -19.15
CA LEU A 272 12.07 -5.71 -17.99
C LEU A 272 11.49 -7.14 -18.01
N ARG A 273 11.08 -7.62 -19.18
CA ARG A 273 10.62 -9.00 -19.39
C ARG A 273 11.71 -10.01 -19.01
N LYS A 274 12.94 -9.81 -19.45
CA LYS A 274 14.09 -10.65 -19.08
C LYS A 274 14.42 -10.58 -17.59
N SER A 275 14.17 -9.46 -16.92
CA SER A 275 14.37 -9.33 -15.46
C SER A 275 13.27 -10.05 -14.68
N ILE A 276 12.05 -10.07 -15.16
CA ILE A 276 10.92 -10.83 -14.56
C ILE A 276 11.12 -12.33 -14.77
N ASP A 277 11.56 -12.76 -15.97
CA ASP A 277 11.87 -14.16 -16.24
C ASP A 277 13.03 -14.69 -15.38
N LYS A 278 13.89 -13.81 -14.87
CA LYS A 278 14.95 -14.10 -13.89
C LYS A 278 14.50 -13.91 -12.44
N SER A 279 13.26 -13.49 -12.22
CA SER A 279 12.69 -13.35 -10.87
C SER A 279 12.70 -14.66 -10.10
N PRO A 280 12.72 -14.59 -8.76
CA PRO A 280 12.90 -15.76 -7.92
C PRO A 280 11.91 -16.84 -8.27
N SER A 281 12.33 -18.07 -8.13
CA SER A 281 11.65 -19.32 -8.54
C SER A 281 10.21 -19.49 -8.04
N GLN A 282 9.71 -18.60 -7.20
CA GLN A 282 8.34 -18.61 -6.68
C GLN A 282 7.83 -17.16 -6.49
N PRO A 283 7.07 -16.63 -7.47
CA PRO A 283 6.40 -15.36 -7.29
C PRO A 283 5.37 -15.47 -6.16
N PHE A 284 5.18 -14.39 -5.40
CA PHE A 284 4.15 -14.29 -4.39
C PHE A 284 2.77 -14.64 -4.99
N LYS A 285 2.05 -15.54 -4.34
CA LYS A 285 0.70 -15.96 -4.75
C LYS A 285 -0.26 -15.73 -3.60
N ALA A 286 -1.21 -14.84 -3.83
CA ALA A 286 -2.39 -14.77 -2.97
C ALA A 286 -3.31 -15.96 -3.29
N THR A 287 -3.71 -16.68 -2.27
CA THR A 287 -4.60 -17.84 -2.43
C THR A 287 -5.93 -17.53 -1.77
N ILE A 288 -6.96 -17.29 -2.59
CA ILE A 288 -8.32 -17.18 -2.08
C ILE A 288 -8.97 -18.55 -2.18
N GLU A 289 -9.13 -19.18 -1.03
CA GLU A 289 -9.75 -20.51 -0.93
C GLU A 289 -11.26 -20.46 -1.28
N GLU A 290 -11.80 -21.58 -1.71
CA GLU A 290 -13.20 -21.69 -2.10
C GLU A 290 -14.17 -21.36 -0.94
N SER A 291 -13.77 -21.67 0.29
CA SER A 291 -14.46 -21.29 1.53
C SER A 291 -14.58 -19.76 1.68
N HIS A 292 -13.49 -19.04 1.43
CA HIS A 292 -13.50 -17.58 1.49
C HIS A 292 -14.34 -16.97 0.36
N VAL A 293 -14.30 -17.55 -0.85
CA VAL A 293 -15.18 -17.10 -1.96
C VAL A 293 -16.64 -17.24 -1.56
N LYS A 294 -17.03 -18.35 -0.92
CA LYS A 294 -18.38 -18.56 -0.43
C LYS A 294 -18.77 -17.48 0.58
N SER A 295 -17.97 -17.25 1.61
CA SER A 295 -18.22 -16.21 2.62
C SER A 295 -18.31 -14.81 2.00
N ILE A 296 -17.47 -14.49 1.00
CA ILE A 296 -17.54 -13.21 0.28
C ILE A 296 -18.89 -13.09 -0.48
N MET A 297 -19.38 -14.17 -1.08
CA MET A 297 -20.63 -14.14 -1.82
C MET A 297 -21.86 -13.98 -0.92
N GLU A 298 -21.79 -14.47 0.31
CA GLU A 298 -22.86 -14.37 1.32
C GLU A 298 -23.03 -12.93 1.84
N LEU A 299 -22.04 -12.06 1.74
CA LEU A 299 -22.14 -10.68 2.21
C LEU A 299 -23.29 -9.92 1.54
N ALA A 300 -24.25 -9.43 2.34
CA ALA A 300 -25.46 -8.78 1.83
C ALA A 300 -25.25 -7.29 1.47
N ASN A 301 -24.50 -6.57 2.29
CA ASN A 301 -24.37 -5.10 2.24
C ASN A 301 -23.07 -4.61 1.60
N VAL A 302 -22.52 -5.38 0.66
CA VAL A 302 -21.29 -5.08 -0.05
C VAL A 302 -21.57 -4.94 -1.55
N GLU A 303 -21.06 -3.89 -2.16
CA GLU A 303 -21.17 -3.68 -3.60
C GLU A 303 -20.51 -4.84 -4.38
N PRO A 304 -21.11 -5.28 -5.49
CA PRO A 304 -20.58 -6.37 -6.33
C PRO A 304 -19.11 -6.15 -6.76
N LEU A 305 -18.73 -4.90 -7.03
CA LEU A 305 -17.36 -4.52 -7.40
C LEU A 305 -16.35 -4.94 -6.33
N TRP A 306 -16.65 -4.70 -5.04
CA TRP A 306 -15.74 -5.03 -3.95
C TRP A 306 -15.62 -6.52 -3.69
N LYS A 307 -16.71 -7.27 -3.92
CA LYS A 307 -16.67 -8.73 -3.88
C LYS A 307 -15.77 -9.29 -5.00
N LEU A 308 -15.91 -8.76 -6.22
CA LEU A 308 -15.05 -9.16 -7.35
C LEU A 308 -13.58 -8.87 -7.06
N LEU A 309 -13.27 -7.65 -6.58
CA LEU A 309 -11.91 -7.27 -6.24
C LEU A 309 -11.33 -8.17 -5.16
N LEU A 310 -12.09 -8.50 -4.13
CA LEU A 310 -11.60 -9.36 -3.05
C LEU A 310 -11.30 -10.79 -3.55
N ILE A 311 -12.10 -11.33 -4.46
CA ILE A 311 -11.80 -12.60 -5.13
C ILE A 311 -10.54 -12.51 -5.99
N MET A 312 -10.25 -11.34 -6.57
CA MET A 312 -9.00 -11.07 -7.30
C MET A 312 -7.79 -10.91 -6.36
N GLY A 313 -7.96 -11.01 -5.06
CA GLY A 313 -6.90 -10.75 -4.08
C GLY A 313 -6.63 -9.27 -3.87
N ILE A 314 -7.60 -8.40 -4.12
CA ILE A 314 -7.53 -6.96 -3.92
C ILE A 314 -8.53 -6.56 -2.84
N GLY A 315 -8.04 -6.19 -1.65
CA GLY A 315 -8.85 -5.72 -0.54
C GLY A 315 -9.05 -4.21 -0.56
N MET A 316 -10.19 -3.75 -0.03
CA MET A 316 -10.43 -2.34 0.27
C MET A 316 -10.49 -2.10 1.76
N PHE A 317 -9.77 -1.08 2.23
CA PHE A 317 -9.75 -0.67 3.62
C PHE A 317 -10.20 0.78 3.75
N SER A 318 -11.51 0.98 3.95
CA SER A 318 -12.18 2.27 4.05
C SER A 318 -13.31 2.18 5.06
N LYS A 319 -13.65 3.30 5.68
CA LYS A 319 -14.80 3.39 6.60
C LYS A 319 -16.17 3.25 5.93
N ASP A 320 -16.20 3.41 4.61
CA ASP A 320 -17.44 3.31 3.82
C ASP A 320 -17.81 1.84 3.51
N VAL A 321 -17.02 0.89 3.98
CA VAL A 321 -17.20 -0.54 3.72
C VAL A 321 -17.86 -1.22 4.93
N ALA A 322 -18.76 -2.17 4.65
CA ALA A 322 -19.45 -2.93 5.68
C ALA A 322 -18.46 -3.64 6.64
N PRO A 323 -18.73 -3.67 7.96
CA PRO A 323 -17.87 -4.32 8.94
C PRO A 323 -17.56 -5.78 8.62
N GLU A 324 -18.55 -6.53 8.13
CA GLU A 324 -18.41 -7.95 7.79
C GLU A 324 -17.41 -8.16 6.64
N TYR A 325 -17.39 -7.27 5.66
CA TYR A 325 -16.38 -7.28 4.61
C TYR A 325 -14.99 -7.03 5.19
N LEU A 326 -14.88 -6.04 6.10
CA LEU A 326 -13.59 -5.71 6.72
C LEU A 326 -13.02 -6.87 7.53
N GLU A 327 -13.86 -7.67 8.18
CA GLU A 327 -13.41 -8.86 8.93
C GLU A 327 -12.82 -9.93 8.00
N ILE A 328 -13.52 -10.24 6.91
CA ILE A 328 -13.00 -11.19 5.91
C ILE A 328 -11.70 -10.66 5.29
N MET A 329 -11.69 -9.39 4.88
CA MET A 329 -10.53 -8.75 4.28
C MET A 329 -9.33 -8.76 5.23
N LYS A 330 -9.54 -8.46 6.51
CA LYS A 330 -8.49 -8.49 7.56
C LYS A 330 -7.92 -9.91 7.72
N THR A 331 -8.78 -10.92 7.79
CA THR A 331 -8.36 -12.33 7.91
C THR A 331 -7.50 -12.73 6.72
N LEU A 332 -7.88 -12.35 5.50
CA LEU A 332 -7.10 -12.61 4.29
C LEU A 332 -5.78 -11.85 4.29
N ALA A 333 -5.77 -10.61 4.77
CA ALA A 333 -4.57 -9.79 4.87
C ALA A 333 -3.56 -10.33 5.89
N GLU A 334 -4.03 -10.79 7.06
CA GLU A 334 -3.19 -11.40 8.10
C GLU A 334 -2.52 -12.69 7.62
N LYS A 335 -3.23 -13.47 6.84
CA LYS A 335 -2.71 -14.70 6.20
C LYS A 335 -1.88 -14.42 4.94
N GLN A 336 -1.72 -13.15 4.55
CA GLN A 336 -1.04 -12.74 3.32
C GLN A 336 -1.66 -13.30 2.03
N HIS A 337 -2.97 -13.43 2.02
CA HIS A 337 -3.75 -13.93 0.88
C HIS A 337 -4.22 -12.80 -0.06
N LEU A 338 -3.73 -11.57 0.12
CA LEU A 338 -4.05 -10.44 -0.75
C LEU A 338 -2.81 -9.90 -1.44
N TYR A 339 -2.92 -9.60 -2.74
CA TYR A 339 -1.88 -8.95 -3.53
C TYR A 339 -1.79 -7.47 -3.23
N LEU A 340 -2.95 -6.84 -3.12
CA LEU A 340 -3.10 -5.40 -2.97
C LEU A 340 -4.16 -5.07 -1.93
N ILE A 341 -3.87 -4.10 -1.08
CA ILE A 341 -4.86 -3.45 -0.24
C ILE A 341 -4.94 -1.97 -0.63
N ILE A 342 -6.12 -1.53 -1.06
CA ILE A 342 -6.42 -0.13 -1.32
C ILE A 342 -6.96 0.47 -0.03
N ALA A 343 -6.18 1.36 0.60
CA ALA A 343 -6.52 1.94 1.89
C ALA A 343 -6.82 3.44 1.77
N SER A 344 -7.88 3.88 2.43
CA SER A 344 -8.07 5.32 2.63
C SER A 344 -7.07 5.86 3.65
N ASP A 345 -6.76 7.14 3.58
CA ASP A 345 -5.82 7.81 4.48
C ASP A 345 -6.30 7.82 5.95
N ASP A 346 -7.59 7.61 6.20
CA ASP A 346 -8.15 7.47 7.54
C ASP A 346 -7.81 6.13 8.21
N TYR A 347 -7.53 5.08 7.42
CA TYR A 347 -7.24 3.72 7.90
C TYR A 347 -5.75 3.37 7.99
N ILE A 348 -4.88 4.36 7.91
CA ILE A 348 -3.44 4.19 8.14
C ILE A 348 -3.15 3.75 9.57
N TYR A 349 -4.02 4.09 10.50
CA TYR A 349 -3.89 3.81 11.93
C TYR A 349 -4.44 2.42 12.31
N GLY A 350 -3.82 1.76 13.27
CA GLY A 350 -4.39 0.58 13.95
C GLY A 350 -4.26 -0.76 13.23
N THR A 351 -3.68 -0.83 12.02
CA THR A 351 -3.49 -2.10 11.31
C THR A 351 -2.10 -2.68 11.57
N ASN A 352 -2.03 -4.00 11.74
CA ASN A 352 -0.76 -4.71 11.96
C ASN A 352 -0.31 -5.51 10.72
N TYR A 353 -0.86 -5.23 9.55
CA TYR A 353 -0.51 -5.90 8.30
C TYR A 353 0.86 -5.46 7.82
N GLN A 354 1.51 -6.37 7.12
CA GLN A 354 2.87 -6.19 6.64
C GLN A 354 2.85 -6.12 5.11
N PHE A 355 3.48 -5.07 4.61
CA PHE A 355 3.56 -4.85 3.18
C PHE A 355 5.01 -4.82 2.71
N CYS A 356 5.25 -5.35 1.53
CA CYS A 356 6.53 -5.25 0.85
C CYS A 356 6.66 -3.93 0.09
N HIS A 357 5.58 -3.51 -0.55
CA HIS A 357 5.56 -2.28 -1.33
C HIS A 357 4.41 -1.35 -0.90
N GLY A 358 4.65 -0.05 -1.03
CA GLY A 358 3.66 0.97 -0.78
C GLY A 358 3.56 1.95 -1.94
N TYR A 359 2.35 2.41 -2.22
CA TYR A 359 2.05 3.47 -3.17
C TYR A 359 1.33 4.60 -2.46
N VAL A 360 1.76 5.83 -2.71
CA VAL A 360 1.13 7.05 -2.22
C VAL A 360 0.52 7.78 -3.41
N SER A 361 -0.79 7.87 -3.41
CA SER A 361 -1.58 8.44 -4.50
C SER A 361 -1.37 9.95 -4.67
N LYS A 362 -1.66 10.45 -5.86
CA LYS A 362 -1.58 11.87 -6.18
C LYS A 362 -2.57 12.74 -5.40
N ASP A 363 -3.71 12.18 -5.00
CA ASP A 363 -4.77 12.88 -4.26
C ASP A 363 -4.41 13.16 -2.79
N LEU A 364 -3.27 12.64 -2.31
CA LEU A 364 -2.77 12.81 -0.95
C LEU A 364 -1.80 13.99 -0.77
N SER A 365 -1.69 14.89 -1.73
CA SER A 365 -0.74 16.03 -1.70
C SER A 365 -0.77 16.87 -0.41
N ASN A 366 -1.92 16.92 0.25
CA ASN A 366 -2.13 17.66 1.51
C ASN A 366 -1.95 16.81 2.78
N MET A 367 -1.46 15.55 2.66
CA MET A 367 -1.20 14.71 3.83
C MET A 367 -0.11 15.33 4.71
N THR A 368 -0.31 15.29 6.03
CA THR A 368 0.69 15.78 6.99
C THR A 368 1.89 14.84 7.05
N GLN A 369 3.04 15.36 7.47
CA GLN A 369 4.26 14.58 7.66
C GLN A 369 4.05 13.40 8.61
N GLU A 370 3.38 13.61 9.73
CA GLU A 370 3.10 12.56 10.73
C GLU A 370 2.28 11.40 10.14
N LYS A 371 1.19 11.74 9.43
CA LYS A 371 0.36 10.73 8.75
C LYS A 371 1.18 9.97 7.71
N LEU A 372 2.02 10.68 6.97
CA LEU A 372 2.89 10.08 5.96
C LEU A 372 3.88 9.10 6.60
N ILE A 373 4.60 9.50 7.65
CA ILE A 373 5.55 8.64 8.36
C ILE A 373 4.84 7.38 8.90
N GLN A 374 3.64 7.52 9.45
CA GLN A 374 2.86 6.40 9.96
C GLN A 374 2.42 5.45 8.84
N ALA A 375 1.97 6.01 7.72
CA ALA A 375 1.61 5.23 6.52
C ALA A 375 2.79 4.43 6.01
N LEU A 376 3.94 5.08 5.83
CA LEU A 376 5.17 4.46 5.35
C LEU A 376 5.73 3.43 6.34
N GLY A 377 5.48 3.63 7.63
CA GLY A 377 5.85 2.69 8.69
C GLY A 377 5.18 1.31 8.58
N ARG A 378 4.22 1.12 7.69
CA ARG A 378 3.57 -0.17 7.41
C ARG A 378 4.35 -1.02 6.41
N VAL A 379 5.24 -0.43 5.63
CA VAL A 379 6.05 -1.12 4.63
C VAL A 379 7.35 -1.62 5.27
N GLY A 380 7.73 -2.85 4.94
CA GLY A 380 9.02 -3.45 5.33
C GLY A 380 9.19 -3.67 6.84
N ARG A 381 8.15 -4.01 7.57
CA ARG A 381 8.24 -4.29 9.02
C ARG A 381 8.89 -5.62 9.36
N ASN A 382 8.65 -6.65 8.56
CA ASN A 382 9.21 -7.99 8.77
C ASN A 382 9.97 -8.46 7.53
N ASN A 383 10.84 -9.45 7.72
CA ASN A 383 11.64 -10.05 6.66
C ASN A 383 10.81 -11.00 5.77
N ILE A 384 9.69 -10.53 5.21
CA ILE A 384 8.82 -11.32 4.34
C ILE A 384 9.50 -11.54 3.00
N GLN A 385 10.14 -10.49 2.48
CA GLN A 385 10.83 -10.48 1.19
C GLN A 385 12.16 -9.76 1.30
N GLN A 386 12.93 -9.78 0.21
CA GLN A 386 14.22 -9.08 0.12
C GLN A 386 14.10 -7.66 -0.42
N ASN A 387 13.03 -7.38 -1.17
CA ASN A 387 12.81 -6.10 -1.83
C ASN A 387 11.64 -5.34 -1.22
N TYR A 388 11.90 -4.12 -0.82
CA TYR A 388 10.90 -3.20 -0.33
C TYR A 388 10.98 -1.89 -1.12
N SER A 389 9.85 -1.21 -1.30
CA SER A 389 9.85 0.11 -1.93
C SER A 389 8.60 0.91 -1.60
N ILE A 390 8.72 2.23 -1.63
CA ILE A 390 7.59 3.15 -1.54
C ILE A 390 7.63 4.04 -2.77
N ARG A 391 6.51 4.08 -3.48
CA ARG A 391 6.34 4.85 -4.72
C ARG A 391 5.38 5.99 -4.52
N PHE A 392 5.85 7.17 -4.85
CA PHE A 392 5.06 8.40 -4.77
C PHE A 392 4.53 8.80 -6.15
N ARG A 393 3.27 9.20 -6.19
CA ARG A 393 2.64 9.78 -7.38
C ARG A 393 2.55 11.32 -7.33
N CYS A 394 3.06 11.90 -6.26
CA CYS A 394 3.21 13.33 -6.04
C CYS A 394 4.49 13.61 -5.25
N PRO A 395 5.02 14.82 -5.23
CA PRO A 395 6.26 15.14 -4.53
C PRO A 395 6.12 15.20 -3.00
N LEU A 396 5.19 14.47 -2.43
CA LEU A 396 4.92 14.42 -0.99
C LEU A 396 6.13 13.90 -0.18
N TYR A 397 7.00 13.11 -0.80
CA TYR A 397 8.25 12.65 -0.17
C TYR A 397 9.14 13.79 0.35
N LYS A 398 9.02 15.00 -0.23
CA LYS A 398 9.75 16.18 0.25
C LYS A 398 9.48 16.47 1.71
N LYS A 399 8.25 16.26 2.17
CA LYS A 399 7.85 16.45 3.56
C LYS A 399 8.58 15.53 4.54
N LEU A 400 9.12 14.40 4.09
CA LEU A 400 9.89 13.51 4.96
C LEU A 400 11.24 14.09 5.39
N PHE A 401 11.82 14.95 4.55
CA PHE A 401 13.18 15.44 4.72
C PHE A 401 13.27 16.91 5.17
N VAL A 402 12.11 17.56 5.33
CA VAL A 402 12.02 18.93 5.82
C VAL A 402 11.06 18.96 6.99
N LYS A 403 11.43 19.66 8.08
CA LYS A 403 10.55 19.83 9.24
C LYS A 403 9.29 20.58 8.81
N GLU A 404 8.12 20.06 9.12
CA GLU A 404 6.87 20.83 9.04
C GLU A 404 6.87 21.93 10.12
N GLU A 405 6.28 23.06 9.82
CA GLU A 405 6.04 24.12 10.82
C GLU A 405 5.22 23.54 11.98
N ASP A 406 5.60 23.90 13.21
CA ASP A 406 4.88 23.46 14.38
C ASP A 406 3.42 23.93 14.31
N LYS A 407 2.48 23.05 14.66
CA LYS A 407 1.07 23.41 14.71
C LYS A 407 0.86 24.58 15.66
N ILE A 408 -0.02 25.51 15.29
CA ILE A 408 -0.32 26.70 16.10
C ILE A 408 -0.66 26.32 17.56
N GLU A 409 -1.37 25.20 17.73
CA GLU A 409 -1.69 24.69 19.06
C GLU A 409 -0.43 24.29 19.85
N ALA A 410 0.52 23.61 19.22
CA ALA A 410 1.78 23.23 19.84
C ALA A 410 2.64 24.46 20.20
N VAL A 411 2.68 25.46 19.30
CA VAL A 411 3.36 26.73 19.56
C VAL A 411 2.71 27.47 20.74
N ASN A 412 1.39 27.51 20.80
CA ASN A 412 0.64 28.17 21.90
C ASN A 412 0.82 27.40 23.22
N MET A 413 0.79 26.06 23.19
CA MET A 413 1.08 25.24 24.38
C MET A 413 2.50 25.48 24.89
N ASN A 414 3.50 25.47 24.02
CA ASN A 414 4.88 25.77 24.41
C ASN A 414 5.01 27.15 25.04
N ARG A 415 4.34 28.15 24.49
CA ARG A 415 4.33 29.50 25.09
C ARG A 415 3.73 29.55 26.47
N LEU A 416 2.67 28.76 26.75
CA LEU A 416 2.07 28.66 28.07
C LEU A 416 3.02 28.05 29.10
N PHE A 417 3.85 27.06 28.70
CA PHE A 417 4.80 26.41 29.60
C PHE A 417 6.13 27.17 29.77
N VAL A 418 6.53 27.99 28.81
CA VAL A 418 7.75 28.80 28.90
C VAL A 418 7.53 30.11 29.65
N SER A 419 6.27 30.55 29.81
CA SER A 419 5.90 31.75 30.60
C SER A 419 5.63 31.47 32.09
N MET A 420 5.90 30.28 32.58
CA MET A 420 6.00 29.91 33.96
C MET A 420 7.47 29.81 34.41
#